data_3b08b642a4d166c5aecfc3f5bbb6542b
#
_entry.id   3b08b642a4d166c5aecfc3f5bbb6542b
#
_cell.length_a   1.000
_cell.length_b   1.000
_cell.length_c   1.000
_cell.angle_alpha   90.00
_cell.angle_beta   90.00
_cell.angle_gamma   90.00
#
_symmetry.space_group_name_H-M   'P 1'
#
loop_
_entity.id
_entity.type
_entity.pdbx_description
1 polymer ?
#
loop_
_entity_poly.entity_id
_entity_poly.type
_entity_poly.pdbx_seq_one_letter_code
_entity_poly.pdbx_strand_id
1 'polypeptide(L)'
;MKTIYRKIFAVTLALLLTAFTAFAMEMPEEYVEETGIAEPDQTYSNGIRAAELIAFRKIAERIGEIPLDDETTVINGKTESEVIKTRLKTVLRRIRVLDEGKRPDGYYYATVRMPMYGNNSVASVVYDPGKTAEPLPKPKVPQPVSASGAGTYTGLIVDCTGKNLDKAMSPVLKSDDGRSVYGDKNLDYDAIVSKGAVGYATNLQSGVERAGSNPLVIKAVKADGRVNLCNPVVSSTDADKILSANQTAHFLESGNVVFVR
;
A
#
# COMPACT_ATOMS: atom_id res chain seq x y z
N MET A 1 -46.97 10.70 32.27
CA MET A 1 -45.58 10.33 32.54
C MET A 1 -45.11 9.05 31.84
N LYS A 2 -45.87 7.98 31.70
CA LYS A 2 -45.40 6.73 31.03
C LYS A 2 -45.13 6.85 29.52
N THR A 3 -45.70 7.81 28.81
CA THR A 3 -45.58 7.94 27.36
C THR A 3 -44.29 8.68 26.95
N ILE A 4 -43.75 9.53 27.82
CA ILE A 4 -42.52 10.30 27.56
C ILE A 4 -41.28 9.39 27.69
N TYR A 5 -41.27 8.48 28.64
CA TYR A 5 -40.14 7.54 28.83
C TYR A 5 -40.02 6.51 27.69
N ARG A 6 -41.11 6.13 27.02
CA ARG A 6 -41.04 5.24 25.85
C ARG A 6 -40.44 5.91 24.61
N LYS A 7 -40.62 7.21 24.44
CA LYS A 7 -40.03 7.95 23.31
C LYS A 7 -38.54 8.24 23.53
N ILE A 8 -38.11 8.50 24.77
CA ILE A 8 -36.71 8.73 25.10
C ILE A 8 -35.90 7.41 24.97
N PHE A 9 -36.50 6.26 25.36
CA PHE A 9 -35.83 4.97 25.23
C PHE A 9 -35.69 4.51 23.77
N ALA A 10 -36.64 4.87 22.91
CA ALA A 10 -36.54 4.55 21.47
C ALA A 10 -35.54 5.41 20.74
N VAL A 11 -35.29 6.67 21.16
CA VAL A 11 -34.29 7.55 20.57
C VAL A 11 -32.88 7.20 21.02
N THR A 12 -32.68 6.78 22.27
CA THR A 12 -31.37 6.31 22.76
C THR A 12 -30.94 4.95 22.16
N LEU A 13 -31.88 4.06 21.85
CA LEU A 13 -31.57 2.79 21.20
C LEU A 13 -31.27 2.96 19.71
N ALA A 14 -31.85 3.97 19.03
CA ALA A 14 -31.55 4.27 17.63
C ALA A 14 -30.19 4.96 17.43
N LEU A 15 -29.63 5.64 18.46
CA LEU A 15 -28.30 6.27 18.40
C LEU A 15 -27.14 5.31 18.69
N LEU A 16 -27.40 4.11 19.20
CA LEU A 16 -26.39 3.10 19.48
C LEU A 16 -26.12 2.13 18.31
N LEU A 17 -26.84 2.28 17.19
CA LEU A 17 -26.71 1.38 16.03
C LEU A 17 -25.89 1.95 14.86
N THR A 18 -25.22 3.09 15.00
CA THR A 18 -24.51 3.74 13.88
C THR A 18 -23.01 3.89 14.05
N ALA A 19 -22.37 3.07 14.86
CA ALA A 19 -20.91 3.07 15.00
C ALA A 19 -20.27 1.71 14.70
N PHE A 20 -20.77 0.98 13.70
CA PHE A 20 -19.93 0.07 12.96
C PHE A 20 -19.29 0.89 11.84
N THR A 21 -18.28 1.69 12.18
CA THR A 21 -17.29 2.08 11.20
C THR A 21 -16.63 0.79 10.74
N ALA A 22 -16.98 0.34 9.54
CA ALA A 22 -16.14 -0.59 8.83
C ALA A 22 -14.74 0.07 8.86
N PHE A 23 -13.82 -0.53 9.60
CA PHE A 23 -12.40 -0.22 9.46
C PHE A 23 -12.09 -0.56 8.02
N ALA A 24 -12.10 0.45 7.16
CA ALA A 24 -11.56 0.32 5.83
C ALA A 24 -10.12 -0.13 6.03
N MET A 25 -9.77 -1.31 5.50
CA MET A 25 -8.41 -1.82 5.50
C MET A 25 -7.57 -0.85 4.69
N GLU A 26 -6.91 0.08 5.36
CA GLU A 26 -6.08 1.08 4.70
C GLU A 26 -4.67 0.54 4.58
N MET A 27 -4.11 0.60 3.38
CA MET A 27 -2.71 0.23 3.16
C MET A 27 -1.82 1.23 3.90
N PRO A 28 -0.94 0.77 4.81
CA PRO A 28 0.00 1.64 5.50
C PRO A 28 0.94 2.37 4.52
N GLU A 29 1.29 3.61 4.79
CA GLU A 29 2.18 4.38 3.91
C GLU A 29 3.65 4.06 4.15
N GLU A 30 4.06 4.01 5.41
CA GLU A 30 5.47 3.90 5.78
C GLU A 30 5.81 2.61 6.54
N TYR A 31 4.97 2.20 7.48
CA TYR A 31 5.23 1.04 8.35
C TYR A 31 3.95 0.42 8.91
N VAL A 32 4.07 -0.85 9.31
CA VAL A 32 3.10 -1.53 10.17
C VAL A 32 3.66 -1.51 11.59
N GLU A 33 2.87 -1.06 12.56
CA GLU A 33 3.24 -1.02 13.96
C GLU A 33 2.19 -1.69 14.82
N GLU A 34 2.62 -2.54 15.75
CA GLU A 34 1.73 -3.23 16.66
C GLU A 34 2.33 -3.33 18.07
N THR A 35 1.46 -3.26 19.08
CA THR A 35 1.82 -3.47 20.48
C THR A 35 1.20 -4.77 20.98
N GLY A 36 2.06 -5.64 21.50
CA GLY A 36 1.67 -6.82 22.27
C GLY A 36 1.57 -6.46 23.76
N ILE A 37 0.62 -7.08 24.44
CA ILE A 37 0.40 -6.94 25.88
C ILE A 37 0.36 -8.33 26.50
N ALA A 38 1.16 -8.58 27.52
CA ALA A 38 1.22 -9.84 28.24
C ALA A 38 0.83 -9.68 29.70
N GLU A 39 0.32 -10.78 30.29
CA GLU A 39 -0.21 -10.82 31.66
C GLU A 39 0.82 -10.47 32.74
N PRO A 40 0.39 -9.91 33.88
CA PRO A 40 1.28 -9.40 34.93
C PRO A 40 1.99 -10.50 35.73
N ASP A 41 1.43 -11.72 35.81
CA ASP A 41 1.90 -12.80 36.67
C ASP A 41 3.11 -13.57 36.13
N GLN A 42 4.13 -12.83 35.67
CA GLN A 42 5.35 -13.37 35.05
C GLN A 42 6.58 -12.65 35.59
N THR A 43 7.74 -13.30 35.46
CA THR A 43 9.00 -12.58 35.65
C THR A 43 9.14 -11.50 34.55
N TYR A 44 9.87 -10.42 34.84
CA TYR A 44 10.05 -9.31 33.90
C TYR A 44 10.47 -9.80 32.50
N SER A 45 11.49 -10.65 32.43
CA SER A 45 12.01 -11.18 31.18
C SER A 45 10.98 -12.03 30.41
N ASN A 46 10.22 -12.87 31.11
CA ASN A 46 9.18 -13.69 30.47
C ASN A 46 8.00 -12.82 29.99
N GLY A 47 7.61 -11.81 30.77
CA GLY A 47 6.54 -10.89 30.42
C GLY A 47 6.87 -10.08 29.17
N ILE A 48 8.07 -9.52 29.07
CA ILE A 48 8.55 -8.81 27.87
C ILE A 48 8.54 -9.75 26.65
N ARG A 49 9.16 -10.93 26.78
CA ARG A 49 9.20 -11.90 25.69
C ARG A 49 7.80 -12.34 25.22
N ALA A 50 6.87 -12.52 26.14
CA ALA A 50 5.49 -12.84 25.79
C ALA A 50 4.81 -11.68 25.03
N ALA A 51 5.02 -10.43 25.47
CA ALA A 51 4.53 -9.24 24.80
C ALA A 51 5.10 -9.09 23.39
N GLU A 52 6.41 -9.30 23.20
CA GLU A 52 7.05 -9.33 21.86
C GLU A 52 6.39 -10.36 20.91
N LEU A 53 6.19 -11.60 21.39
CA LEU A 53 5.57 -12.65 20.59
C LEU A 53 4.14 -12.30 20.18
N ILE A 54 3.39 -11.65 21.06
CA ILE A 54 2.03 -11.16 20.77
C ILE A 54 2.09 -10.04 19.72
N ALA A 55 3.03 -9.10 19.84
CA ALA A 55 3.23 -8.03 18.87
C ALA A 55 3.59 -8.59 17.47
N PHE A 56 4.50 -9.54 17.39
CA PHE A 56 4.88 -10.19 16.14
C PHE A 56 3.70 -10.93 15.47
N ARG A 57 2.85 -11.59 16.26
CA ARG A 57 1.64 -12.22 15.73
C ARG A 57 0.70 -11.18 15.13
N LYS A 58 0.44 -10.07 15.85
CA LYS A 58 -0.41 -8.98 15.35
C LYS A 58 0.16 -8.34 14.08
N ILE A 59 1.47 -8.12 14.00
CA ILE A 59 2.12 -7.65 12.76
C ILE A 59 1.85 -8.62 11.60
N ALA A 60 2.00 -9.93 11.84
CA ALA A 60 1.76 -10.93 10.80
C ALA A 60 0.30 -10.94 10.33
N GLU A 61 -0.66 -10.82 11.26
CA GLU A 61 -2.09 -10.68 10.97
C GLU A 61 -2.35 -9.41 10.16
N ARG A 62 -1.80 -8.27 10.60
CA ARG A 62 -1.97 -6.98 9.93
C ARG A 62 -1.39 -6.95 8.50
N ILE A 63 -0.20 -7.53 8.30
CA ILE A 63 0.41 -7.67 6.97
C ILE A 63 -0.50 -8.49 6.05
N GLY A 64 -1.11 -9.54 6.59
CA GLY A 64 -2.02 -10.37 5.83
C GLY A 64 -3.25 -9.64 5.28
N GLU A 65 -3.70 -8.59 5.94
CA GLU A 65 -4.85 -7.78 5.55
C GLU A 65 -4.53 -6.70 4.50
N ILE A 66 -3.24 -6.43 4.24
CA ILE A 66 -2.83 -5.38 3.30
C ILE A 66 -3.31 -5.72 1.89
N PRO A 67 -4.01 -4.79 1.19
CA PRO A 67 -4.41 -4.99 -0.20
C PRO A 67 -3.17 -5.17 -1.10
N LEU A 68 -3.09 -6.31 -1.79
CA LEU A 68 -2.01 -6.57 -2.72
C LEU A 68 -2.34 -6.01 -4.11
N ASP A 69 -3.52 -6.35 -4.63
CA ASP A 69 -4.02 -5.93 -5.93
C ASP A 69 -5.54 -5.70 -5.89
N ASP A 70 -6.20 -5.71 -7.04
CA ASP A 70 -7.65 -5.46 -7.16
C ASP A 70 -8.54 -6.62 -6.70
N GLU A 71 -7.99 -7.81 -6.42
CA GLU A 71 -8.75 -8.98 -5.99
C GLU A 71 -8.29 -9.56 -4.66
N THR A 72 -7.03 -9.36 -4.29
CA THR A 72 -6.37 -10.09 -3.22
C THR A 72 -5.76 -9.19 -2.15
N THR A 73 -5.66 -9.74 -0.95
CA THR A 73 -4.77 -9.23 0.10
C THR A 73 -3.52 -10.10 0.16
N VAL A 74 -2.55 -9.70 0.97
CA VAL A 74 -1.33 -10.49 1.16
C VAL A 74 -1.65 -11.92 1.63
N ILE A 75 -2.60 -12.14 2.52
CA ILE A 75 -3.03 -13.48 2.96
C ILE A 75 -3.70 -14.29 1.84
N ASN A 76 -4.66 -13.69 1.12
CA ASN A 76 -5.45 -14.43 0.15
C ASN A 76 -4.73 -14.62 -1.19
N GLY A 77 -3.67 -13.83 -1.46
CA GLY A 77 -2.96 -13.85 -2.74
C GLY A 77 -1.74 -14.75 -2.79
N LYS A 78 -0.82 -14.57 -1.85
CA LYS A 78 0.50 -15.23 -1.89
C LYS A 78 0.90 -15.94 -0.59
N THR A 79 0.22 -15.69 0.51
CA THR A 79 0.63 -16.15 1.83
C THR A 79 0.27 -17.60 2.15
N GLU A 80 -0.46 -18.28 1.32
CA GLU A 80 -0.61 -19.73 1.44
C GLU A 80 0.70 -20.47 1.12
N SER A 81 1.68 -19.81 0.53
CA SER A 81 2.98 -20.44 0.28
C SER A 81 3.81 -20.46 1.58
N GLU A 82 4.32 -21.63 1.95
CA GLU A 82 5.26 -21.83 3.08
C GLU A 82 6.51 -20.94 2.94
N VAL A 83 6.83 -20.53 1.73
CA VAL A 83 7.94 -19.61 1.43
C VAL A 83 7.71 -18.24 2.05
N ILE A 84 6.52 -17.65 1.90
CA ILE A 84 6.21 -16.33 2.47
C ILE A 84 6.15 -16.40 3.99
N LYS A 85 5.55 -17.45 4.56
CA LYS A 85 5.56 -17.67 6.01
C LYS A 85 6.99 -17.77 6.55
N THR A 86 7.88 -18.43 5.83
CA THR A 86 9.29 -18.58 6.21
C THR A 86 10.04 -17.25 6.10
N ARG A 87 9.82 -16.48 5.02
CA ARG A 87 10.38 -15.12 4.87
C ARG A 87 9.89 -14.20 5.98
N LEU A 88 8.58 -14.20 6.27
CA LEU A 88 8.00 -13.40 7.34
C LEU A 88 8.63 -13.74 8.70
N LYS A 89 8.72 -15.03 9.06
CA LYS A 89 9.42 -15.46 10.28
C LYS A 89 10.87 -14.95 10.35
N THR A 90 11.58 -14.98 9.24
CA THR A 90 12.98 -14.55 9.17
C THR A 90 13.09 -13.05 9.35
N VAL A 91 12.20 -12.28 8.72
CA VAL A 91 12.18 -10.82 8.83
C VAL A 91 11.74 -10.39 10.24
N LEU A 92 10.70 -11.01 10.80
CA LEU A 92 10.23 -10.72 12.17
C LEU A 92 11.34 -10.87 13.23
N ARG A 93 12.24 -11.83 13.08
CA ARG A 93 13.41 -12.00 13.99
C ARG A 93 14.45 -10.88 13.88
N ARG A 94 14.40 -10.06 12.84
CA ARG A 94 15.34 -8.95 12.58
C ARG A 94 14.71 -7.58 12.83
N ILE A 95 13.40 -7.54 13.11
CA ILE A 95 12.70 -6.31 13.42
C ILE A 95 13.15 -5.82 14.80
N ARG A 96 13.35 -4.51 14.90
CA ARG A 96 13.67 -3.88 16.16
C ARG A 96 12.41 -3.63 16.97
N VAL A 97 12.43 -4.02 18.26
CA VAL A 97 11.49 -3.55 19.25
C VAL A 97 11.74 -2.05 19.45
N LEU A 98 10.70 -1.25 19.34
CA LEU A 98 10.77 0.20 19.52
C LEU A 98 10.74 0.60 20.98
N ASP A 99 9.84 -0.03 21.74
CA ASP A 99 9.60 0.26 23.13
C ASP A 99 9.06 -0.98 23.83
N GLU A 100 9.49 -1.19 25.08
CA GLU A 100 9.06 -2.31 25.90
C GLU A 100 9.11 -1.95 27.38
N GLY A 101 8.28 -2.57 28.18
CA GLY A 101 8.29 -2.30 29.62
C GLY A 101 7.13 -2.94 30.37
N LYS A 102 7.03 -2.54 31.64
CA LYS A 102 5.93 -2.90 32.52
C LYS A 102 5.07 -1.67 32.79
N ARG A 103 3.78 -1.78 32.57
CA ARG A 103 2.79 -0.72 32.81
C ARG A 103 2.49 -0.59 34.31
N PRO A 104 1.93 0.54 34.76
CA PRO A 104 1.53 0.74 36.17
C PRO A 104 0.48 -0.28 36.65
N ASP A 105 -0.34 -0.81 35.77
CA ASP A 105 -1.34 -1.87 36.02
C ASP A 105 -0.72 -3.27 36.13
N GLY A 106 0.60 -3.38 35.95
CA GLY A 106 1.35 -4.62 36.10
C GLY A 106 1.54 -5.42 34.80
N TYR A 107 0.81 -5.11 33.71
CA TYR A 107 0.96 -5.76 32.41
C TYR A 107 2.29 -5.39 31.76
N TYR A 108 2.83 -6.33 30.97
CA TYR A 108 4.01 -6.10 30.13
C TYR A 108 3.59 -5.69 28.73
N TYR A 109 4.38 -4.85 28.10
CA TYR A 109 4.14 -4.45 26.71
C TYR A 109 5.43 -4.47 25.89
N ALA A 110 5.29 -4.68 24.58
CA ALA A 110 6.34 -4.50 23.60
C ALA A 110 5.72 -3.95 22.31
N THR A 111 6.28 -2.87 21.78
CA THR A 111 5.88 -2.26 20.50
C THR A 111 6.92 -2.57 19.44
N VAL A 112 6.48 -3.12 18.33
CA VAL A 112 7.32 -3.47 17.20
C VAL A 112 6.84 -2.78 15.94
N ARG A 113 7.78 -2.43 15.06
CA ARG A 113 7.50 -1.73 13.81
C ARG A 113 8.20 -2.41 12.64
N MET A 114 7.48 -2.61 11.54
CA MET A 114 7.98 -3.15 10.29
C MET A 114 7.77 -2.14 9.17
N PRO A 115 8.81 -1.68 8.45
CA PRO A 115 8.63 -0.75 7.35
C PRO A 115 7.90 -1.41 6.18
N MET A 116 7.16 -0.62 5.40
CA MET A 116 6.50 -1.11 4.20
C MET A 116 7.50 -1.45 3.11
N TYR A 117 8.55 -0.67 2.95
CA TYR A 117 9.56 -0.79 1.90
C TYR A 117 10.99 -0.82 2.48
N GLY A 118 11.95 -1.24 1.66
CA GLY A 118 13.34 -1.39 2.05
C GLY A 118 13.69 -2.78 2.57
N ASN A 119 14.86 -2.88 3.18
CA ASN A 119 15.35 -4.14 3.76
C ASN A 119 14.52 -4.53 4.99
N ASN A 120 14.23 -5.83 5.15
CA ASN A 120 13.40 -6.36 6.24
C ASN A 120 12.02 -5.70 6.33
N SER A 121 11.40 -5.44 5.20
CA SER A 121 10.11 -4.76 5.05
C SER A 121 8.99 -5.73 4.65
N VAL A 122 7.75 -5.24 4.65
CA VAL A 122 6.60 -5.95 4.09
C VAL A 122 6.87 -6.31 2.63
N ALA A 123 7.37 -5.39 1.82
CA ALA A 123 7.71 -5.63 0.42
C ALA A 123 8.75 -6.74 0.25
N SER A 124 9.79 -6.80 1.11
CA SER A 124 10.80 -7.85 1.06
C SER A 124 10.27 -9.25 1.40
N VAL A 125 9.14 -9.34 2.12
CA VAL A 125 8.43 -10.59 2.40
C VAL A 125 7.52 -10.99 1.23
N VAL A 126 6.79 -10.03 0.68
CA VAL A 126 5.75 -10.24 -0.33
C VAL A 126 6.33 -10.55 -1.71
N TYR A 127 7.33 -9.79 -2.15
CA TYR A 127 7.92 -9.98 -3.48
C TYR A 127 9.00 -11.05 -3.50
N ASP A 128 9.15 -11.73 -4.66
CA ASP A 128 10.16 -12.78 -4.83
C ASP A 128 11.53 -12.15 -5.09
N PRO A 129 12.59 -12.54 -4.36
CA PRO A 129 13.95 -12.10 -4.64
C PRO A 129 14.45 -12.42 -6.05
N GLY A 130 13.88 -13.45 -6.69
CA GLY A 130 14.17 -13.80 -8.09
C GLY A 130 13.36 -13.03 -9.13
N LYS A 131 12.53 -12.05 -8.69
CA LYS A 131 11.68 -11.26 -9.59
C LYS A 131 12.54 -10.39 -10.53
N THR A 132 12.35 -10.60 -11.81
CA THR A 132 12.92 -9.80 -12.89
C THR A 132 11.84 -8.94 -13.54
N ALA A 133 12.22 -7.77 -14.05
CA ALA A 133 11.29 -6.88 -14.73
C ALA A 133 10.86 -7.47 -16.09
N GLU A 134 9.55 -7.44 -16.35
CA GLU A 134 9.02 -7.67 -17.70
C GLU A 134 9.11 -6.39 -18.54
N PRO A 135 9.34 -6.51 -19.85
CA PRO A 135 9.34 -5.34 -20.72
C PRO A 135 8.00 -4.59 -20.69
N LEU A 136 8.09 -3.27 -20.71
CA LEU A 136 6.92 -2.41 -20.87
C LEU A 136 6.30 -2.60 -22.26
N PRO A 137 4.96 -2.45 -22.42
CA PRO A 137 4.32 -2.48 -23.71
C PRO A 137 4.79 -1.29 -24.56
N LYS A 138 4.75 -1.46 -25.87
CA LYS A 138 5.01 -0.36 -26.82
C LYS A 138 3.75 0.48 -27.03
N PRO A 139 3.86 1.79 -27.30
CA PRO A 139 2.73 2.60 -27.71
C PRO A 139 2.12 2.03 -29.02
N LYS A 140 0.79 1.95 -29.10
CA LYS A 140 0.09 1.56 -30.36
C LYS A 140 0.24 2.65 -31.43
N VAL A 141 0.10 3.90 -30.99
CA VAL A 141 0.30 5.08 -31.82
C VAL A 141 1.32 5.97 -31.13
N PRO A 142 2.56 6.05 -31.68
CA PRO A 142 3.57 6.93 -31.13
C PRO A 142 3.06 8.37 -31.06
N GLN A 143 3.18 8.99 -29.89
CA GLN A 143 2.73 10.35 -29.66
C GLN A 143 3.94 11.30 -29.66
N PRO A 144 3.82 12.51 -30.24
CA PRO A 144 4.84 13.52 -30.08
C PRO A 144 4.93 13.89 -28.59
N VAL A 145 6.11 13.76 -28.03
CA VAL A 145 6.36 14.04 -26.61
C VAL A 145 7.19 15.31 -26.53
N SER A 146 6.51 16.42 -26.27
CA SER A 146 7.16 17.67 -25.90
C SER A 146 7.01 17.85 -24.39
N ALA A 147 8.10 17.74 -23.65
CA ALA A 147 8.10 18.18 -22.27
C ALA A 147 7.87 19.71 -22.25
N SER A 148 6.95 20.17 -21.42
CA SER A 148 6.72 21.61 -21.23
C SER A 148 7.93 22.21 -20.51
N GLY A 149 8.87 22.74 -21.26
CA GLY A 149 10.15 23.27 -20.75
C GLY A 149 11.37 22.52 -21.28
N ALA A 150 12.55 23.00 -20.98
CA ALA A 150 13.80 22.41 -21.41
C ALA A 150 14.14 21.15 -20.59
N GLY A 151 13.68 19.97 -21.01
CA GLY A 151 14.09 18.73 -20.35
C GLY A 151 13.19 17.53 -20.60
N THR A 152 13.70 16.36 -20.28
CA THR A 152 12.99 15.08 -20.31
C THR A 152 12.06 14.96 -19.10
N TYR A 153 10.95 14.24 -19.20
CA TYR A 153 10.08 13.95 -18.05
C TYR A 153 10.85 13.15 -16.99
N THR A 154 10.60 13.47 -15.70
CA THR A 154 11.27 12.83 -14.56
C THR A 154 10.44 11.71 -13.92
N GLY A 155 9.14 11.66 -14.19
CA GLY A 155 8.22 10.71 -13.65
C GLY A 155 6.81 10.85 -14.22
N LEU A 156 5.89 10.07 -13.68
CA LEU A 156 4.47 10.10 -14.04
C LEU A 156 3.63 10.41 -12.80
N ILE A 157 2.73 11.35 -12.92
CA ILE A 157 1.63 11.56 -11.97
C ILE A 157 0.32 11.23 -12.66
N VAL A 158 -0.45 10.28 -12.10
CA VAL A 158 -1.81 9.98 -12.54
C VAL A 158 -2.77 10.64 -11.55
N ASP A 159 -3.48 11.65 -12.00
CA ASP A 159 -4.50 12.33 -11.19
C ASP A 159 -5.79 11.51 -11.18
N CYS A 160 -6.05 10.87 -10.05
CA CYS A 160 -7.25 10.07 -9.77
C CYS A 160 -8.23 10.80 -8.84
N THR A 161 -8.08 12.12 -8.66
CA THR A 161 -8.96 12.91 -7.79
C THR A 161 -10.43 12.71 -8.17
N GLY A 162 -11.25 12.36 -7.19
CA GLY A 162 -12.68 12.08 -7.36
C GLY A 162 -13.00 10.73 -8.04
N LYS A 163 -12.03 9.81 -8.17
CA LYS A 163 -12.23 8.47 -8.74
C LYS A 163 -12.36 7.36 -7.70
N ASN A 164 -12.33 7.69 -6.40
CA ASN A 164 -12.39 6.72 -5.29
C ASN A 164 -11.34 5.60 -5.43
N LEU A 165 -10.11 5.98 -5.79
CA LEU A 165 -9.03 5.04 -5.94
C LEU A 165 -8.61 4.48 -4.57
N ASP A 166 -8.59 3.16 -4.43
CA ASP A 166 -8.05 2.46 -3.27
C ASP A 166 -6.53 2.30 -3.38
N LYS A 167 -5.84 2.17 -2.24
CA LYS A 167 -4.41 1.86 -2.21
C LYS A 167 -4.18 0.36 -2.25
N ALA A 168 -3.18 -0.08 -2.99
CA ALA A 168 -2.68 -1.46 -3.00
C ALA A 168 -1.17 -1.49 -3.22
N MET A 169 -0.52 -2.61 -2.90
CA MET A 169 0.92 -2.77 -3.09
C MET A 169 1.30 -2.94 -4.56
N SER A 170 0.45 -3.61 -5.35
CA SER A 170 0.68 -3.96 -6.75
C SER A 170 -0.45 -3.47 -7.68
N PRO A 171 -0.80 -2.17 -7.67
CA PRO A 171 -1.82 -1.67 -8.58
C PRO A 171 -1.30 -1.67 -10.03
N VAL A 172 -2.22 -1.77 -10.98
CA VAL A 172 -1.93 -1.74 -12.41
C VAL A 172 -2.53 -0.50 -13.06
N LEU A 173 -1.69 0.31 -13.70
CA LEU A 173 -2.17 1.37 -14.59
C LEU A 173 -2.70 0.72 -15.87
N LYS A 174 -3.98 0.91 -16.15
CA LYS A 174 -4.67 0.35 -17.32
C LYS A 174 -5.05 1.45 -18.33
N SER A 175 -5.24 1.06 -19.57
CA SER A 175 -5.85 1.89 -20.61
C SER A 175 -7.33 1.52 -20.77
N ASP A 176 -8.16 2.45 -21.24
CA ASP A 176 -9.58 2.24 -21.53
C ASP A 176 -9.87 1.19 -22.61
N ASP A 177 -8.85 0.86 -23.39
CA ASP A 177 -8.88 -0.26 -24.37
C ASP A 177 -8.48 -1.61 -23.74
N GLY A 178 -8.35 -1.70 -22.41
CA GLY A 178 -8.07 -2.92 -21.66
C GLY A 178 -6.58 -3.29 -21.54
N ARG A 179 -5.65 -2.50 -22.08
CA ARG A 179 -4.20 -2.77 -21.96
C ARG A 179 -3.70 -2.48 -20.55
N SER A 180 -2.81 -3.34 -20.05
CA SER A 180 -1.93 -3.00 -18.93
C SER A 180 -0.80 -2.09 -19.44
N VAL A 181 -0.67 -0.90 -18.87
CA VAL A 181 0.33 0.10 -19.25
C VAL A 181 1.57 -0.01 -18.37
N TYR A 182 1.36 -0.18 -17.05
CA TYR A 182 2.42 -0.26 -16.06
C TYR A 182 1.93 -0.96 -14.80
N GLY A 183 2.80 -1.68 -14.12
CA GLY A 183 2.53 -2.32 -12.85
C GLY A 183 3.79 -2.92 -12.23
N ASP A 184 3.63 -3.65 -11.14
CA ASP A 184 4.72 -4.30 -10.40
C ASP A 184 5.56 -5.26 -11.25
N LYS A 185 4.95 -5.90 -12.26
CA LYS A 185 5.65 -6.81 -13.17
C LYS A 185 6.73 -6.13 -14.01
N ASN A 186 6.65 -4.81 -14.18
CA ASN A 186 7.62 -4.04 -14.95
C ASN A 186 8.82 -3.55 -14.11
N LEU A 187 8.89 -3.96 -12.85
CA LEU A 187 9.97 -3.64 -11.92
C LEU A 187 10.70 -4.90 -11.49
N ASP A 188 12.01 -4.81 -11.32
CA ASP A 188 12.80 -5.85 -10.66
C ASP A 188 12.59 -5.83 -9.14
N TYR A 189 13.18 -6.82 -8.46
CA TYR A 189 13.04 -6.96 -7.02
C TYR A 189 13.57 -5.75 -6.26
N ASP A 190 14.74 -5.24 -6.62
CA ASP A 190 15.39 -4.14 -5.90
C ASP A 190 14.59 -2.84 -6.03
N ALA A 191 14.10 -2.55 -7.23
CA ALA A 191 13.26 -1.39 -7.48
C ALA A 191 11.95 -1.45 -6.68
N ILE A 192 11.24 -2.60 -6.72
CA ILE A 192 9.94 -2.71 -6.04
C ILE A 192 10.05 -2.79 -4.52
N VAL A 193 11.10 -3.43 -4.00
CA VAL A 193 11.33 -3.48 -2.55
C VAL A 193 11.76 -2.14 -2.01
N SER A 194 12.54 -1.35 -2.75
CA SER A 194 13.04 -0.07 -2.27
C SER A 194 11.96 0.96 -2.00
N LYS A 195 10.93 1.03 -2.85
CA LYS A 195 9.89 2.09 -2.78
C LYS A 195 8.49 1.70 -3.28
N GLY A 196 8.27 0.42 -3.62
CA GLY A 196 7.00 -0.07 -4.16
C GLY A 196 6.78 0.26 -5.64
N ALA A 197 5.73 -0.33 -6.23
CA ALA A 197 5.38 -0.10 -7.63
C ALA A 197 4.99 1.36 -7.90
N VAL A 198 4.19 1.95 -7.02
CA VAL A 198 3.72 3.33 -7.13
C VAL A 198 3.80 4.03 -5.78
N GLY A 199 3.85 5.37 -5.79
CA GLY A 199 3.57 6.22 -4.63
C GLY A 199 2.13 6.68 -4.64
N TYR A 200 1.62 7.06 -3.47
CA TYR A 200 0.31 7.68 -3.32
C TYR A 200 0.47 9.08 -2.76
N ALA A 201 -0.28 10.04 -3.29
CA ALA A 201 -0.26 11.42 -2.86
C ALA A 201 -1.69 11.97 -2.73
N THR A 202 -1.88 12.97 -1.87
CA THR A 202 -3.17 13.63 -1.67
C THR A 202 -3.39 14.81 -2.62
N ASN A 203 -2.33 15.27 -3.28
CA ASN A 203 -2.38 16.36 -4.26
C ASN A 203 -1.18 16.28 -5.21
N LEU A 204 -1.22 17.04 -6.29
CA LEU A 204 -0.16 17.08 -7.31
C LEU A 204 1.19 17.53 -6.76
N GLN A 205 1.19 18.49 -5.82
CA GLN A 205 2.42 19.04 -5.26
C GLN A 205 3.19 17.99 -4.44
N SER A 206 2.50 17.20 -3.63
CA SER A 206 3.13 16.11 -2.86
C SER A 206 3.58 14.95 -3.75
N GLY A 207 2.96 14.78 -4.93
CA GLY A 207 3.39 13.78 -5.91
C GLY A 207 4.76 14.03 -6.52
N VAL A 208 5.22 15.28 -6.54
CA VAL A 208 6.51 15.68 -7.12
C VAL A 208 7.70 15.08 -6.37
N GLU A 209 7.57 14.80 -5.08
CA GLU A 209 8.65 14.21 -4.28
C GLU A 209 9.16 12.90 -4.89
N ARG A 210 8.26 12.03 -5.35
CA ARG A 210 8.62 10.76 -5.98
C ARG A 210 8.73 10.86 -7.50
N ALA A 211 7.86 11.63 -8.16
CA ALA A 211 7.82 11.75 -9.62
C ALA A 211 8.89 12.70 -10.18
N GLY A 212 9.57 13.45 -9.31
CA GLY A 212 10.61 14.43 -9.72
C GLY A 212 10.03 15.76 -10.17
N SER A 213 10.93 16.70 -10.53
CA SER A 213 10.60 18.12 -10.75
C SER A 213 9.86 18.41 -12.06
N ASN A 214 9.83 17.48 -13.01
CA ASN A 214 9.15 17.64 -14.31
C ASN A 214 8.32 16.39 -14.65
N PRO A 215 7.28 16.05 -13.86
CA PRO A 215 6.46 14.87 -14.11
C PRO A 215 5.53 15.07 -15.32
N LEU A 216 5.28 13.97 -16.05
CA LEU A 216 4.15 13.89 -16.97
C LEU A 216 2.88 13.74 -16.12
N VAL A 217 1.96 14.69 -16.21
CA VAL A 217 0.69 14.63 -15.48
C VAL A 217 -0.43 14.17 -16.42
N ILE A 218 -1.12 13.09 -16.03
CA ILE A 218 -2.23 12.48 -16.79
C ILE A 218 -3.43 12.33 -15.85
N LYS A 219 -4.63 12.62 -16.36
CA LYS A 219 -5.87 12.45 -15.60
C LYS A 219 -6.47 11.07 -15.83
N ALA A 220 -6.80 10.36 -14.75
CA ALA A 220 -7.51 9.09 -14.86
C ALA A 220 -8.96 9.30 -15.32
N VAL A 221 -9.44 8.41 -16.17
CA VAL A 221 -10.85 8.34 -16.61
C VAL A 221 -11.70 7.75 -15.50
N LYS A 222 -11.23 6.65 -14.89
CA LYS A 222 -11.88 5.95 -13.77
C LYS A 222 -10.85 5.19 -12.94
N ALA A 223 -11.24 4.71 -11.78
CA ALA A 223 -10.60 3.60 -11.09
C ALA A 223 -11.31 2.29 -11.46
N ASP A 224 -10.58 1.19 -11.48
CA ASP A 224 -11.05 -0.15 -11.85
C ASP A 224 -10.54 -1.19 -10.85
N GLY A 225 -11.28 -2.28 -10.70
CA GLY A 225 -10.96 -3.38 -9.81
C GLY A 225 -12.19 -4.18 -9.44
N ARG A 226 -12.00 -5.41 -8.93
CA ARG A 226 -13.13 -6.30 -8.58
C ARG A 226 -13.56 -6.15 -7.12
N VAL A 227 -12.59 -6.08 -6.21
CA VAL A 227 -12.79 -5.92 -4.77
C VAL A 227 -12.23 -4.56 -4.34
N ASN A 228 -11.00 -4.23 -4.76
CA ASN A 228 -10.34 -2.96 -4.49
C ASN A 228 -10.25 -2.15 -5.80
N LEU A 229 -10.75 -0.93 -5.81
CA LEU A 229 -10.67 -0.04 -6.97
C LEU A 229 -9.27 0.58 -7.10
N CYS A 230 -8.21 -0.24 -7.13
CA CYS A 230 -6.83 0.22 -7.04
C CYS A 230 -6.13 0.47 -8.39
N ASN A 231 -6.79 0.14 -9.50
CA ASN A 231 -6.21 0.25 -10.83
C ASN A 231 -6.71 1.51 -11.56
N PRO A 232 -5.92 2.58 -11.68
CA PRO A 232 -6.29 3.72 -12.50
C PRO A 232 -6.42 3.34 -13.96
N VAL A 233 -7.44 3.88 -14.65
CA VAL A 233 -7.63 3.74 -16.09
C VAL A 233 -7.44 5.11 -16.73
N VAL A 234 -6.57 5.19 -17.74
CA VAL A 234 -6.35 6.38 -18.57
C VAL A 234 -6.89 6.15 -19.98
N SER A 235 -7.03 7.21 -20.77
CA SER A 235 -7.40 7.05 -22.20
C SER A 235 -6.31 6.28 -22.95
N SER A 236 -6.67 5.61 -24.04
CA SER A 236 -5.71 4.94 -24.93
C SER A 236 -4.69 5.91 -25.53
N THR A 237 -5.11 7.14 -25.81
CA THR A 237 -4.21 8.21 -26.27
C THR A 237 -3.21 8.60 -25.18
N ASP A 238 -3.66 8.77 -23.93
CA ASP A 238 -2.77 9.06 -22.82
C ASP A 238 -1.85 7.90 -22.48
N ALA A 239 -2.32 6.65 -22.60
CA ALA A 239 -1.49 5.48 -22.45
C ALA A 239 -0.34 5.47 -23.49
N ASP A 240 -0.63 5.76 -24.75
CA ASP A 240 0.39 5.87 -25.79
C ASP A 240 1.34 7.06 -25.56
N LYS A 241 0.84 8.18 -25.03
CA LYS A 241 1.67 9.32 -24.60
C LYS A 241 2.63 8.97 -23.47
N ILE A 242 2.14 8.27 -22.42
CA ILE A 242 2.97 7.79 -21.31
C ILE A 242 4.09 6.89 -21.84
N LEU A 243 3.73 5.88 -22.64
CA LEU A 243 4.68 4.91 -23.19
C LEU A 243 5.68 5.57 -24.14
N SER A 244 5.25 6.53 -24.96
CA SER A 244 6.14 7.29 -25.85
C SER A 244 7.12 8.17 -25.05
N ALA A 245 6.64 8.83 -24.02
CA ALA A 245 7.49 9.64 -23.14
C ALA A 245 8.53 8.78 -22.41
N ASN A 246 8.14 7.59 -21.97
CA ASN A 246 9.02 6.68 -21.26
C ASN A 246 10.15 6.12 -22.11
N GLN A 247 10.02 6.04 -23.45
CA GLN A 247 11.07 5.52 -24.33
C GLN A 247 12.40 6.26 -24.21
N THR A 248 12.36 7.55 -23.83
CA THR A 248 13.56 8.37 -23.65
C THR A 248 13.83 8.70 -22.18
N ALA A 249 12.82 8.66 -21.34
CA ALA A 249 12.87 9.14 -19.96
C ALA A 249 13.05 8.02 -18.92
N HIS A 250 12.67 6.78 -19.24
CA HIS A 250 12.79 5.58 -18.40
C HIS A 250 12.26 5.74 -16.97
N PHE A 251 11.24 6.58 -16.78
CA PHE A 251 10.69 6.87 -15.45
C PHE A 251 9.81 5.73 -14.91
N LEU A 252 9.23 4.91 -15.80
CA LEU A 252 8.43 3.75 -15.39
C LEU A 252 9.31 2.66 -14.79
N GLU A 253 10.41 2.31 -15.45
CA GLU A 253 11.39 1.33 -14.96
C GLU A 253 12.08 1.80 -13.67
N SER A 254 12.19 3.11 -13.50
CA SER A 254 12.67 3.72 -12.26
C SER A 254 11.62 3.73 -11.15
N GLY A 255 10.37 3.33 -11.41
CA GLY A 255 9.27 3.39 -10.44
C GLY A 255 8.92 4.83 -9.99
N ASN A 256 9.20 5.84 -10.82
CA ASN A 256 8.87 7.24 -10.53
C ASN A 256 7.41 7.54 -10.91
N VAL A 257 6.50 6.75 -10.36
CA VAL A 257 5.07 6.80 -10.64
C VAL A 257 4.30 7.11 -9.37
N VAL A 258 3.36 8.06 -9.45
CA VAL A 258 2.52 8.49 -8.33
C VAL A 258 1.06 8.53 -8.77
N PHE A 259 0.19 8.01 -7.94
CA PHE A 259 -1.25 8.17 -8.06
C PHE A 259 -1.74 9.20 -7.04
N VAL A 260 -2.34 10.28 -7.52
CA VAL A 260 -2.98 11.31 -6.67
C VAL A 260 -4.45 10.95 -6.49
N ARG A 261 -4.89 10.89 -5.22
CA ARG A 261 -6.25 10.44 -4.89
C ARG A 261 -6.98 11.40 -3.94
#